data_cda00a6a29139f305f33faf282f75149
#
_entry.id   cda00a6a29139f305f33faf282f75149
#
_cell.length_a   1.000
_cell.length_b   1.000
_cell.length_c   1.000
_cell.angle_alpha   90.00
_cell.angle_beta   90.00
_cell.angle_gamma   90.00
#
_symmetry.space_group_name_H-M   'P 1'
#
loop_
_entity.id
_entity.type
_entity.pdbx_description
1 polymer ?
#
loop_
_entity_poly.entity_id
_entity_poly.type
_entity_poly.pdbx_seq_one_letter_code
_entity_poly.pdbx_strand_id
1 'polypeptide(L)'
;MLFKGREYYLAAILIIVISIFLFMWSFEKRKPKTREVVVLAVMTGIATLGRVIFFMLPQFKPCVAIIIITGIMLGKQAGFLCGALTAFVSDFFFGQGPWTPWQMFAFGIIGFISAIVFQKRKYLAYNKVVLCVYGFIMTFVVYGLILDTATVFMYTDRPKI
;
A
#
# COMPACT_ATOMS: atom_id res chain seq x y z
N MET A 1 7.40 -17.19 30.02
CA MET A 1 7.79 -17.58 28.62
C MET A 1 6.74 -17.20 27.55
N LEU A 2 5.70 -16.44 27.91
CA LEU A 2 4.55 -16.09 27.03
C LEU A 2 4.74 -14.83 26.15
N PHE A 3 5.90 -14.16 26.19
CA PHE A 3 6.08 -12.85 25.55
C PHE A 3 7.08 -12.81 24.39
N LYS A 4 7.91 -13.84 24.17
CA LYS A 4 9.02 -13.80 23.20
C LYS A 4 8.63 -13.63 21.74
N GLY A 5 7.44 -14.07 21.29
CA GLY A 5 6.98 -13.88 19.92
C GLY A 5 6.20 -12.59 19.70
N ARG A 6 5.51 -12.10 20.75
CA ARG A 6 4.72 -10.87 20.72
C ARG A 6 5.58 -9.60 20.60
N GLU A 7 6.81 -9.64 21.12
CA GLU A 7 7.74 -8.51 21.05
C GLU A 7 8.14 -8.18 19.61
N TYR A 8 8.47 -9.18 18.80
CA TYR A 8 8.83 -8.99 17.39
C TYR A 8 7.64 -8.48 16.57
N TYR A 9 6.45 -9.00 16.85
CA TYR A 9 5.22 -8.55 16.18
C TYR A 9 4.88 -7.11 16.52
N LEU A 10 4.95 -6.74 17.80
CA LEU A 10 4.73 -5.36 18.25
C LEU A 10 5.79 -4.41 17.68
N ALA A 11 7.06 -4.83 17.63
CA ALA A 11 8.13 -4.06 17.02
C ALA A 11 7.89 -3.84 15.52
N ALA A 12 7.46 -4.87 14.80
CA ALA A 12 7.15 -4.76 13.37
C ALA A 12 5.99 -3.80 13.10
N ILE A 13 4.89 -3.89 13.86
CA ILE A 13 3.78 -2.95 13.76
C ILE A 13 4.24 -1.53 14.07
N LEU A 14 5.03 -1.35 15.11
CA LEU A 14 5.54 -0.03 15.52
C LEU A 14 6.40 0.59 14.42
N ILE A 15 7.28 -0.17 13.79
CA ILE A 15 8.10 0.27 12.65
C ILE A 15 7.21 0.69 11.47
N ILE A 16 6.17 -0.08 11.15
CA ILE A 16 5.24 0.23 10.05
C ILE A 16 4.47 1.52 10.35
N VAL A 17 3.94 1.67 11.56
CA VAL A 17 3.20 2.87 11.98
C VAL A 17 4.11 4.10 11.93
N ILE A 18 5.35 4.00 12.44
CA ILE A 18 6.33 5.07 12.36
C ILE A 18 6.64 5.42 10.90
N SER A 19 6.81 4.43 10.03
CA SER A 19 7.06 4.66 8.60
C SER A 19 5.92 5.43 7.95
N ILE A 20 4.67 5.04 8.20
CA ILE A 20 3.48 5.73 7.68
C ILE A 20 3.46 7.18 8.17
N PHE A 21 3.72 7.40 9.46
CA PHE A 21 3.77 8.74 10.05
C PHE A 21 4.86 9.61 9.44
N LEU A 22 6.07 9.06 9.24
CA LEU A 22 7.18 9.76 8.58
C LEU A 22 6.85 10.14 7.13
N PHE A 23 6.17 9.27 6.38
CA PHE A 23 5.73 9.59 5.03
C PHE A 23 4.66 10.69 5.01
N MET A 24 3.72 10.66 5.95
CA MET A 24 2.71 11.69 6.10
C MET A 24 3.34 13.04 6.44
N TRP A 25 4.25 13.07 7.39
CA TRP A 25 5.00 14.27 7.74
C TRP A 25 5.87 14.80 6.59
N SER A 26 6.53 13.90 5.85
CA SER A 26 7.33 14.26 4.68
C SER A 26 6.46 14.88 3.57
N PHE A 27 5.22 14.39 3.40
CA PHE A 27 4.26 14.97 2.45
C PHE A 27 3.82 16.36 2.89
N GLU A 28 3.50 16.53 4.16
CA GLU A 28 3.08 17.82 4.73
C GLU A 28 4.19 18.88 4.64
N LYS A 29 5.44 18.51 4.96
CA LYS A 29 6.60 19.41 4.80
C LYS A 29 6.81 19.93 3.38
N ARG A 30 6.41 19.18 2.37
CA ARG A 30 6.48 19.59 0.97
C ARG A 30 5.50 20.72 0.65
N LYS A 31 4.59 21.07 1.56
CA LYS A 31 3.51 22.05 1.38
C LYS A 31 2.75 21.79 0.07
N PRO A 32 2.05 20.64 -0.02
CA PRO A 32 1.32 20.28 -1.23
C PRO A 32 0.26 21.35 -1.54
N LYS A 33 0.08 21.63 -2.81
CA LYS A 33 -1.00 22.55 -3.24
C LYS A 33 -2.35 21.89 -2.90
N THR A 34 -3.34 22.71 -2.55
CA THR A 34 -4.70 22.22 -2.25
C THR A 34 -5.23 21.28 -3.33
N ARG A 35 -4.93 21.58 -4.59
CA ARG A 35 -5.30 20.72 -5.73
C ARG A 35 -4.68 19.31 -5.64
N GLU A 36 -3.42 19.19 -5.20
CA GLU A 36 -2.77 17.88 -5.03
C GLU A 36 -3.44 17.05 -3.95
N VAL A 37 -3.84 17.68 -2.84
CA VAL A 37 -4.55 17.03 -1.74
C VAL A 37 -5.92 16.54 -2.19
N VAL A 38 -6.66 17.35 -2.93
CA VAL A 38 -7.98 16.99 -3.47
C VAL A 38 -7.85 15.82 -4.45
N VAL A 39 -6.89 15.88 -5.37
CA VAL A 39 -6.67 14.78 -6.33
C VAL A 39 -6.26 13.50 -5.61
N LEU A 40 -5.40 13.60 -4.59
CA LEU A 40 -5.01 12.46 -3.77
C LEU A 40 -6.22 11.81 -3.08
N ALA A 41 -7.10 12.62 -2.49
CA ALA A 41 -8.32 12.14 -1.84
C ALA A 41 -9.26 11.43 -2.82
N VAL A 42 -9.48 12.02 -4.00
CA VAL A 42 -10.30 11.44 -5.06
C VAL A 42 -9.72 10.10 -5.55
N MET A 43 -8.42 10.07 -5.83
CA MET A 43 -7.75 8.83 -6.30
C MET A 43 -7.80 7.73 -5.24
N THR A 44 -7.63 8.09 -3.97
CA THR A 44 -7.79 7.15 -2.85
C THR A 44 -9.22 6.62 -2.77
N GLY A 45 -10.23 7.48 -2.94
CA GLY A 45 -11.64 7.08 -2.98
C GLY A 45 -11.94 6.11 -4.12
N ILE A 46 -11.48 6.41 -5.34
CA ILE A 46 -11.66 5.53 -6.51
C ILE A 46 -10.94 4.19 -6.30
N ALA A 47 -9.72 4.21 -5.75
CA ALA A 47 -8.98 2.99 -5.45
C ALA A 47 -9.68 2.11 -4.41
N THR A 48 -10.24 2.74 -3.36
CA THR A 48 -11.03 2.06 -2.33
C THR A 48 -12.29 1.44 -2.93
N LEU A 49 -13.05 2.19 -3.72
CA LEU A 49 -14.23 1.68 -4.42
C LEU A 49 -13.87 0.52 -5.35
N GLY A 50 -12.79 0.65 -6.11
CA GLY A 50 -12.29 -0.43 -6.96
C GLY A 50 -11.97 -1.70 -6.16
N ARG A 51 -11.41 -1.58 -4.96
CA ARG A 51 -11.15 -2.74 -4.10
C ARG A 51 -12.43 -3.36 -3.55
N VAL A 52 -13.41 -2.53 -3.16
CA VAL A 52 -14.69 -3.00 -2.60
C VAL A 52 -15.56 -3.66 -3.66
N ILE A 53 -15.72 -3.03 -4.83
CA ILE A 53 -16.58 -3.54 -5.91
C ILE A 53 -16.05 -4.88 -6.44
N PHE A 54 -14.73 -4.99 -6.63
CA PHE A 54 -14.10 -6.19 -7.19
C PHE A 54 -13.65 -7.19 -6.12
N PHE A 55 -14.16 -7.09 -4.90
CA PHE A 55 -13.85 -8.01 -3.81
C PHE A 55 -14.13 -9.48 -4.15
N MET A 56 -15.21 -9.74 -4.87
CA MET A 56 -15.65 -11.09 -5.26
C MET A 56 -14.72 -11.75 -6.30
N LEU A 57 -13.87 -10.97 -6.98
CA LEU A 57 -12.94 -11.50 -7.97
C LEU A 57 -11.57 -11.77 -7.33
N PRO A 58 -11.22 -13.06 -7.11
CA PRO A 58 -9.91 -13.40 -6.58
C PRO A 58 -8.81 -12.93 -7.54
N GLN A 59 -7.73 -12.38 -6.97
CA GLN A 59 -6.55 -11.89 -7.71
C GLN A 59 -6.75 -10.61 -8.56
N PHE A 60 -7.96 -10.15 -8.83
CA PHE A 60 -8.19 -8.91 -9.57
C PHE A 60 -8.27 -7.72 -8.63
N LYS A 61 -7.20 -6.91 -8.58
CA LYS A 61 -7.08 -5.74 -7.68
C LYS A 61 -6.87 -4.46 -8.48
N PRO A 62 -7.92 -3.86 -9.06
CA PRO A 62 -7.79 -2.62 -9.83
C PRO A 62 -7.26 -1.44 -9.00
N CYS A 63 -7.41 -1.49 -7.67
CA CYS A 63 -6.85 -0.49 -6.76
C CYS A 63 -5.34 -0.30 -6.93
N VAL A 64 -4.59 -1.38 -7.22
CA VAL A 64 -3.14 -1.31 -7.44
C VAL A 64 -2.79 -0.45 -8.66
N ALA A 65 -3.54 -0.57 -9.75
CA ALA A 65 -3.33 0.27 -10.94
C ALA A 65 -3.54 1.76 -10.62
N ILE A 66 -4.55 2.09 -9.83
CA ILE A 66 -4.85 3.47 -9.42
C ILE A 66 -3.73 4.01 -8.52
N ILE A 67 -3.24 3.21 -7.58
CA ILE A 67 -2.12 3.56 -6.71
C ILE A 67 -0.84 3.82 -7.52
N ILE A 68 -0.54 2.96 -8.51
CA ILE A 68 0.60 3.12 -9.41
C ILE A 68 0.49 4.44 -10.19
N ILE A 69 -0.66 4.70 -10.81
CA ILE A 69 -0.91 5.95 -11.56
C ILE A 69 -0.75 7.17 -10.66
N THR A 70 -1.30 7.13 -9.45
CA THR A 70 -1.16 8.21 -8.47
C THR A 70 0.30 8.48 -8.12
N GLY A 71 1.10 7.43 -7.91
CA GLY A 71 2.53 7.54 -7.67
C GLY A 71 3.27 8.17 -8.85
N ILE A 72 2.97 7.78 -10.07
CA ILE A 72 3.55 8.33 -11.30
C ILE A 72 3.23 9.81 -11.46
N MET A 73 2.00 10.21 -11.23
CA MET A 73 1.48 11.56 -11.49
C MET A 73 1.80 12.56 -10.37
N LEU A 74 1.59 12.19 -9.12
CA LEU A 74 1.71 13.06 -7.96
C LEU A 74 3.04 12.90 -7.20
N GLY A 75 3.77 11.85 -7.49
CA GLY A 75 5.08 11.60 -6.88
C GLY A 75 5.06 10.57 -5.75
N LYS A 76 6.27 10.26 -5.29
CA LYS A 76 6.53 9.11 -4.39
C LYS A 76 5.79 9.20 -3.04
N GLN A 77 5.71 10.39 -2.45
CA GLN A 77 5.02 10.58 -1.18
C GLN A 77 3.51 10.45 -1.32
N ALA A 78 2.93 11.06 -2.36
CA ALA A 78 1.51 10.96 -2.65
C ALA A 78 1.11 9.54 -3.05
N GLY A 79 1.94 8.83 -3.84
CA GLY A 79 1.73 7.42 -4.17
C GLY A 79 1.72 6.52 -2.94
N PHE A 80 2.66 6.73 -2.00
CA PHE A 80 2.68 6.00 -0.74
C PHE A 80 1.41 6.25 0.08
N LEU A 81 1.02 7.51 0.24
CA LEU A 81 -0.17 7.88 1.02
C LEU A 81 -1.45 7.36 0.37
N CYS A 82 -1.58 7.44 -0.95
CA CYS A 82 -2.72 6.87 -1.67
C CYS A 82 -2.87 5.36 -1.36
N GLY A 83 -1.77 4.61 -1.46
CA GLY A 83 -1.78 3.18 -1.15
C GLY A 83 -2.14 2.88 0.30
N ALA A 84 -1.48 3.55 1.25
CA ALA A 84 -1.73 3.37 2.68
C ALA A 84 -3.18 3.72 3.06
N LEU A 85 -3.69 4.87 2.60
CA LEU A 85 -5.06 5.29 2.86
C LEU A 85 -6.09 4.38 2.18
N THR A 86 -5.81 3.88 0.96
CA THR A 86 -6.69 2.92 0.27
C THR A 86 -6.83 1.64 1.10
N ALA A 87 -5.73 1.09 1.62
CA ALA A 87 -5.79 -0.07 2.50
C ALA A 87 -6.59 0.24 3.76
N PHE A 88 -6.26 1.31 4.46
CA PHE A 88 -6.91 1.71 5.70
C PHE A 88 -8.43 1.88 5.54
N VAL A 89 -8.86 2.67 4.55
CA VAL A 89 -10.28 2.94 4.34
C VAL A 89 -11.04 1.69 3.87
N SER A 90 -10.45 0.89 2.98
CA SER A 90 -11.11 -0.33 2.51
C SER A 90 -11.25 -1.40 3.60
N ASP A 91 -10.34 -1.45 4.57
CA ASP A 91 -10.42 -2.41 5.66
C ASP A 91 -11.58 -2.11 6.65
N PHE A 92 -12.19 -0.91 6.62
CA PHE A 92 -13.48 -0.69 7.30
C PHE A 92 -14.61 -1.54 6.71
N PHE A 93 -14.54 -1.87 5.42
CA PHE A 93 -15.53 -2.72 4.74
C PHE A 93 -15.20 -4.21 4.90
N PHE A 94 -13.92 -4.57 4.99
CA PHE A 94 -13.47 -5.97 5.07
C PHE A 94 -13.16 -6.45 6.49
N GLY A 95 -13.19 -5.55 7.44
CA GLY A 95 -12.80 -5.78 8.82
C GLY A 95 -11.36 -5.35 9.10
N GLN A 96 -11.22 -4.55 10.14
CA GLN A 96 -9.92 -4.12 10.67
C GLN A 96 -9.28 -5.24 11.48
N GLY A 97 -7.98 -5.38 11.35
CA GLY A 97 -7.25 -6.40 12.08
C GLY A 97 -5.75 -6.12 12.17
N PRO A 98 -5.00 -7.01 12.80
CA PRO A 98 -3.55 -6.87 12.94
C PRO A 98 -2.81 -6.90 11.60
N TRP A 99 -3.47 -7.33 10.53
CA TRP A 99 -2.96 -7.28 9.16
C TRP A 99 -3.05 -5.89 8.50
N THR A 100 -3.92 -5.01 8.99
CA THR A 100 -4.15 -3.68 8.40
C THR A 100 -2.87 -2.85 8.24
N PRO A 101 -1.99 -2.68 9.24
CA PRO A 101 -0.75 -1.92 9.07
C PRO A 101 0.15 -2.51 7.98
N TRP A 102 0.21 -3.83 7.86
CA TRP A 102 0.99 -4.52 6.83
C TRP A 102 0.44 -4.26 5.43
N GLN A 103 -0.88 -4.25 5.26
CA GLN A 103 -1.53 -3.92 3.99
C GLN A 103 -1.31 -2.45 3.62
N MET A 104 -1.43 -1.54 4.59
CA MET A 104 -1.14 -0.13 4.38
C MET A 104 0.28 0.09 3.88
N PHE A 105 1.24 -0.59 4.50
CA PHE A 105 2.65 -0.52 4.11
C PHE A 105 2.87 -1.13 2.72
N ALA A 106 2.30 -2.31 2.44
CA ALA A 106 2.44 -2.99 1.16
C ALA A 106 1.93 -2.14 0.00
N PHE A 107 0.72 -1.60 0.09
CA PHE A 107 0.16 -0.72 -0.94
C PHE A 107 0.91 0.62 -1.01
N GLY A 108 1.35 1.15 0.13
CA GLY A 108 2.17 2.35 0.17
C GLY A 108 3.49 2.18 -0.58
N ILE A 109 4.19 1.09 -0.34
CA ILE A 109 5.46 0.76 -1.03
C ILE A 109 5.25 0.62 -2.54
N ILE A 110 4.17 -0.01 -2.98
CA ILE A 110 3.85 -0.13 -4.41
C ILE A 110 3.75 1.26 -5.05
N GLY A 111 3.00 2.19 -4.45
CA GLY A 111 2.87 3.56 -4.94
C GLY A 111 4.20 4.33 -4.92
N PHE A 112 5.00 4.15 -3.88
CA PHE A 112 6.31 4.77 -3.74
C PHE A 112 7.31 4.29 -4.81
N ILE A 113 7.45 2.98 -5.00
CA ILE A 113 8.36 2.40 -5.99
C ILE A 113 7.93 2.79 -7.40
N SER A 114 6.62 2.81 -7.67
CA SER A 114 6.07 3.22 -8.98
C SER A 114 6.51 4.62 -9.36
N ALA A 115 6.47 5.55 -8.41
CA ALA A 115 6.96 6.90 -8.64
C ALA A 115 8.45 6.92 -8.95
N ILE A 116 9.28 6.16 -8.22
CA ILE A 116 10.74 6.13 -8.46
C ILE A 116 11.06 5.58 -9.84
N VAL A 117 10.40 4.49 -10.24
CA VAL A 117 10.66 3.81 -11.50
C VAL A 117 10.24 4.65 -12.70
N PHE A 118 9.02 5.20 -12.66
CA PHE A 118 8.42 5.85 -13.82
C PHE A 118 8.63 7.36 -13.88
N GLN A 119 8.89 8.07 -12.77
CA GLN A 119 9.15 9.51 -12.83
C GLN A 119 10.40 9.86 -13.65
N LYS A 120 11.43 9.00 -13.60
CA LYS A 120 12.64 9.19 -14.41
C LYS A 120 12.48 8.74 -15.86
N ARG A 121 11.53 7.86 -16.14
CA ARG A 121 11.33 7.21 -17.46
C ARG A 121 9.87 7.31 -17.89
N LYS A 122 9.37 8.53 -18.03
CA LYS A 122 7.96 8.80 -18.36
C LYS A 122 7.46 8.07 -19.61
N TYR A 123 8.33 7.85 -20.61
CA TYR A 123 7.97 7.12 -21.82
C TYR A 123 7.52 5.68 -21.56
N LEU A 124 8.05 5.03 -20.51
CA LEU A 124 7.62 3.68 -20.12
C LEU A 124 6.19 3.67 -19.54
N ALA A 125 5.77 4.77 -18.91
CA ALA A 125 4.42 4.92 -18.37
C ALA A 125 3.34 5.03 -19.46
N TYR A 126 3.70 5.38 -20.70
CA TYR A 126 2.77 5.41 -21.83
C TYR A 126 2.56 4.03 -22.45
N ASN A 127 3.42 3.07 -22.18
CA ASN A 127 3.28 1.71 -22.70
C ASN A 127 2.38 0.89 -21.77
N LYS A 128 1.17 0.58 -22.25
CA LYS A 128 0.15 -0.17 -21.48
C LYS A 128 0.67 -1.54 -21.04
N VAL A 129 1.43 -2.21 -21.89
CA VAL A 129 1.98 -3.56 -21.62
C VAL A 129 2.98 -3.48 -20.45
N VAL A 130 3.86 -2.48 -20.46
CA VAL A 130 4.85 -2.28 -19.38
C VAL A 130 4.15 -2.01 -18.05
N LEU A 131 3.09 -1.19 -18.05
CA LEU A 131 2.31 -0.91 -16.84
C LEU A 131 1.58 -2.16 -16.34
N CYS A 132 1.00 -2.97 -17.22
CA CYS A 132 0.33 -4.22 -16.84
C CYS A 132 1.31 -5.23 -16.21
N VAL A 133 2.46 -5.46 -16.88
CA VAL A 133 3.51 -6.37 -16.38
C VAL A 133 4.06 -5.87 -15.04
N TYR A 134 4.33 -4.57 -14.94
CA TYR A 134 4.80 -3.96 -13.70
C TYR A 134 3.77 -4.12 -12.56
N GLY A 135 2.50 -3.82 -12.83
CA GLY A 135 1.42 -3.99 -11.84
C GLY A 135 1.28 -5.43 -11.37
N PHE A 136 1.40 -6.40 -12.29
CA PHE A 136 1.39 -7.82 -11.96
C PHE A 136 2.57 -8.19 -11.05
N ILE A 137 3.80 -7.81 -11.42
CA ILE A 137 4.99 -8.06 -10.61
C ILE A 137 4.86 -7.44 -9.22
N MET A 138 4.43 -6.18 -9.13
CA MET A 138 4.28 -5.48 -7.85
C MET A 138 3.22 -6.14 -6.97
N THR A 139 2.11 -6.61 -7.54
CA THR A 139 1.07 -7.30 -6.78
C THR A 139 1.53 -8.66 -6.31
N PHE A 140 2.19 -9.44 -7.16
CA PHE A 140 2.63 -10.80 -6.79
C PHE A 140 3.84 -10.79 -5.86
N VAL A 141 4.88 -9.99 -6.19
CA VAL A 141 6.15 -10.02 -5.46
C VAL A 141 6.06 -9.13 -4.21
N VAL A 142 5.75 -7.84 -4.36
CA VAL A 142 5.83 -6.89 -3.24
C VAL A 142 4.68 -7.12 -2.26
N TYR A 143 3.45 -7.15 -2.76
CA TYR A 143 2.28 -7.38 -1.90
C TYR A 143 2.27 -8.79 -1.32
N GLY A 144 2.57 -9.83 -2.13
CA GLY A 144 2.65 -11.21 -1.69
C GLY A 144 3.71 -11.40 -0.60
N LEU A 145 4.96 -11.02 -0.84
CA LEU A 145 6.06 -11.18 0.13
C LEU A 145 5.78 -10.45 1.46
N ILE A 146 5.24 -9.23 1.40
CA ILE A 146 4.96 -8.47 2.63
C ILE A 146 3.85 -9.16 3.44
N LEU A 147 2.78 -9.63 2.79
CA LEU A 147 1.69 -10.30 3.50
C LEU A 147 2.05 -11.72 3.95
N ASP A 148 2.82 -12.46 3.17
CA ASP A 148 3.31 -13.77 3.59
C ASP A 148 4.22 -13.65 4.81
N THR A 149 5.11 -12.66 4.82
CA THR A 149 5.93 -12.34 5.98
C THR A 149 5.06 -11.97 7.18
N ALA A 150 4.03 -11.14 6.98
CA ALA A 150 3.07 -10.78 8.03
C ALA A 150 2.35 -12.02 8.58
N THR A 151 1.94 -12.93 7.70
CA THR A 151 1.26 -14.18 8.06
C THR A 151 2.18 -15.08 8.90
N VAL A 152 3.44 -15.22 8.51
CA VAL A 152 4.42 -15.98 9.29
C VAL A 152 4.55 -15.39 10.70
N PHE A 153 4.71 -14.08 10.84
CA PHE A 153 4.80 -13.43 12.15
C PHE A 153 3.52 -13.56 12.98
N MET A 154 2.33 -13.57 12.34
CA MET A 154 1.05 -13.68 13.04
C MET A 154 0.72 -15.10 13.49
N TYR A 155 1.15 -16.13 12.74
CA TYR A 155 0.70 -17.50 12.96
C TYR A 155 1.78 -18.43 13.53
N THR A 156 3.07 -18.06 13.47
CA THR A 156 4.16 -18.88 14.02
C THR A 156 4.09 -19.01 15.55
N ASP A 157 3.38 -18.12 16.23
CA ASP A 157 3.22 -18.11 17.69
C ASP A 157 1.95 -18.79 18.20
N ARG A 158 1.21 -19.53 17.38
CA ARG A 158 0.11 -20.33 17.91
C ARG A 158 0.72 -21.62 18.49
N PRO A 159 0.59 -21.88 19.81
CA PRO A 159 0.97 -23.18 20.36
C PRO A 159 0.12 -24.24 19.62
N LYS A 160 0.80 -25.23 19.06
CA LYS A 160 0.11 -26.42 18.54
C LYS A 160 -0.62 -27.05 19.73
N ILE A 161 -1.93 -26.95 19.74
CA ILE A 161 -2.81 -27.71 20.63
C ILE A 161 -2.89 -29.11 20.09
#